data_b1e67544e9617697971ef6fb490d0d74
#
_entry.id   b1e67544e9617697971ef6fb490d0d74
#
_cell.length_a   1.000
_cell.length_b   1.000
_cell.length_c   1.000
_cell.angle_alpha   90.00
_cell.angle_beta   90.00
_cell.angle_gamma   90.00
#
_symmetry.space_group_name_H-M   'P 1'
#
loop_
_entity.id
_entity.type
_entity.pdbx_description
1 polymer ?
#
loop_
_entity_poly.entity_id
_entity_poly.type
_entity_poly.pdbx_seq_one_letter_code
_entity_poly.pdbx_strand_id
1 'polypeptide(L)'
;MEKVAVIGGGQMGSQIAALSAMSGHETSIFDNNKEYLDSKLVFTKENIENLVSKKLINKESLDNFNHNLKVYDSLETVVRDKTFVIEAVVERFDVKKDIFSTISNILDEDVVLATNSSFIAASEIAQHCKHPERFINMHFFYPPLRMDLIEISFPESTNKEVVDRTKELSNLMGRTVVTLNKETPGFIV
;
A
#
# COMPACT_ATOMS: atom_id res chain seq x y z
N MET A 1 -4.46 -13.13 7.90
CA MET A 1 -5.08 -11.87 7.43
C MET A 1 -4.18 -10.74 7.89
N GLU A 2 -3.72 -9.89 6.96
CA GLU A 2 -2.80 -8.81 7.30
C GLU A 2 -3.52 -7.64 7.97
N LYS A 3 -2.80 -6.93 8.85
CA LYS A 3 -3.18 -5.60 9.35
C LYS A 3 -2.38 -4.58 8.57
N VAL A 4 -3.04 -3.86 7.69
CA VAL A 4 -2.39 -3.00 6.69
C VAL A 4 -2.38 -1.54 7.14
N ALA A 5 -1.23 -0.87 7.02
CA ALA A 5 -1.17 0.59 7.08
C ALA A 5 -0.87 1.15 5.69
N VAL A 6 -1.54 2.24 5.32
CA VAL A 6 -1.24 3.01 4.12
C VAL A 6 -0.78 4.41 4.51
N ILE A 7 0.41 4.79 4.05
CA ILE A 7 1.02 6.11 4.29
C ILE A 7 0.96 6.91 3.00
N GLY A 8 0.26 8.05 3.04
CA GLY A 8 -0.08 8.85 1.88
C GLY A 8 -1.53 8.61 1.45
N GLY A 9 -2.37 9.64 1.59
CA GLY A 9 -3.81 9.61 1.31
C GLY A 9 -4.20 10.24 -0.03
N GLY A 10 -3.26 10.32 -0.97
CA GLY A 10 -3.50 10.86 -2.31
C GLY A 10 -4.37 9.96 -3.18
N GLN A 11 -4.34 10.21 -4.50
CA GLN A 11 -5.13 9.44 -5.48
C GLN A 11 -4.81 7.94 -5.48
N MET A 12 -3.54 7.57 -5.28
CA MET A 12 -3.15 6.17 -5.20
C MET A 12 -3.48 5.59 -3.82
N GLY A 13 -2.97 6.20 -2.75
CA GLY A 13 -3.06 5.63 -1.41
C GLY A 13 -4.50 5.47 -0.90
N SER A 14 -5.41 6.42 -1.17
CA SER A 14 -6.82 6.27 -0.79
C SER A 14 -7.49 5.07 -1.45
N GLN A 15 -7.18 4.78 -2.73
CA GLN A 15 -7.71 3.63 -3.44
C GLN A 15 -7.02 2.32 -3.05
N ILE A 16 -5.70 2.34 -2.76
CA ILE A 16 -4.97 1.18 -2.22
C ILE A 16 -5.53 0.78 -0.86
N ALA A 17 -5.73 1.75 0.04
CA ALA A 17 -6.35 1.51 1.34
C ALA A 17 -7.78 0.96 1.20
N ALA A 18 -8.54 1.50 0.25
CA ALA A 18 -9.87 0.99 -0.05
C ALA A 18 -9.85 -0.46 -0.52
N LEU A 19 -8.96 -0.84 -1.43
CA LEU A 19 -8.81 -2.23 -1.89
C LEU A 19 -8.49 -3.18 -0.73
N SER A 20 -7.56 -2.80 0.13
CA SER A 20 -7.21 -3.58 1.32
C SER A 20 -8.42 -3.77 2.23
N ALA A 21 -9.12 -2.69 2.57
CA ALA A 21 -10.29 -2.74 3.44
C ALA A 21 -11.45 -3.53 2.83
N MET A 22 -11.72 -3.36 1.52
CA MET A 22 -12.76 -4.10 0.77
C MET A 22 -12.51 -5.61 0.78
N SER A 23 -11.25 -6.02 0.84
CA SER A 23 -10.83 -7.44 0.89
C SER A 23 -10.85 -8.03 2.30
N GLY A 24 -11.37 -7.29 3.28
CA GLY A 24 -11.54 -7.74 4.66
C GLY A 24 -10.34 -7.50 5.58
N HIS A 25 -9.28 -6.86 5.11
CA HIS A 25 -8.12 -6.52 5.92
C HIS A 25 -8.39 -5.33 6.83
N GLU A 26 -7.98 -5.42 8.12
CA GLU A 26 -7.93 -4.24 8.98
C GLU A 26 -6.95 -3.22 8.38
N THR A 27 -7.48 -2.08 7.93
CA THR A 27 -6.71 -1.10 7.18
C THR A 27 -6.70 0.25 7.89
N SER A 28 -5.52 0.81 8.03
CA SER A 28 -5.29 2.16 8.57
C SER A 28 -4.72 3.04 7.48
N ILE A 29 -5.09 4.32 7.47
CA ILE A 29 -4.54 5.29 6.53
C ILE A 29 -4.16 6.59 7.25
N PHE A 30 -3.07 7.20 6.79
CA PHE A 30 -2.57 8.49 7.26
C PHE A 30 -2.07 9.34 6.08
N ASP A 31 -2.31 10.64 6.18
CA ASP A 31 -1.68 11.68 5.36
C ASP A 31 -1.42 12.90 6.24
N ASN A 32 -0.32 13.63 5.99
CA ASN A 32 0.00 14.86 6.70
C ASN A 32 -0.97 16.01 6.38
N ASN A 33 -1.74 15.90 5.29
CA ASN A 33 -2.83 16.79 4.93
C ASN A 33 -4.18 16.09 5.11
N LYS A 34 -4.74 16.20 6.31
CA LYS A 34 -6.00 15.54 6.66
C LYS A 34 -7.17 15.98 5.78
N GLU A 35 -7.30 17.25 5.45
CA GLU A 35 -8.40 17.76 4.61
C GLU A 35 -8.32 17.16 3.19
N TYR A 36 -7.10 17.03 2.66
CA TYR A 36 -6.86 16.39 1.37
C TYR A 36 -7.22 14.91 1.42
N LEU A 37 -6.77 14.18 2.46
CA LEU A 37 -7.13 12.78 2.68
C LEU A 37 -8.64 12.60 2.74
N ASP A 38 -9.34 13.39 3.57
CA ASP A 38 -10.80 13.29 3.73
C ASP A 38 -11.51 13.49 2.38
N SER A 39 -11.08 14.46 1.57
CA SER A 39 -11.62 14.69 0.23
C SER A 39 -11.42 13.51 -0.71
N LYS A 40 -10.24 12.84 -0.63
CA LYS A 40 -9.93 11.65 -1.43
C LYS A 40 -10.70 10.42 -0.99
N LEU A 41 -10.95 10.26 0.30
CA LEU A 41 -11.76 9.16 0.82
C LEU A 41 -13.24 9.30 0.42
N VAL A 42 -13.78 10.52 0.41
CA VAL A 42 -15.14 10.79 -0.11
C VAL A 42 -15.22 10.37 -1.58
N PHE A 43 -14.31 10.87 -2.41
CA PHE A 43 -14.25 10.51 -3.84
C PHE A 43 -14.06 9.00 -4.07
N THR A 44 -13.22 8.35 -3.27
CA THR A 44 -12.99 6.91 -3.36
C THR A 44 -14.24 6.13 -3.01
N LYS A 45 -14.98 6.54 -1.97
CA LYS A 45 -16.25 5.93 -1.58
C LYS A 45 -17.31 6.06 -2.68
N GLU A 46 -17.46 7.24 -3.27
CA GLU A 46 -18.37 7.47 -4.41
C GLU A 46 -18.06 6.54 -5.59
N ASN A 47 -16.76 6.32 -5.88
CA ASN A 47 -16.35 5.36 -6.91
C ASN A 47 -16.74 3.93 -6.56
N ILE A 48 -16.59 3.50 -5.31
CA ILE A 48 -17.00 2.16 -4.84
C ILE A 48 -18.52 2.01 -4.97
N GLU A 49 -19.30 3.00 -4.51
CA GLU A 49 -20.76 3.02 -4.63
C GLU A 49 -21.22 2.92 -6.09
N ASN A 50 -20.54 3.63 -7.00
CA ASN A 50 -20.81 3.54 -8.44
C ASN A 50 -20.48 2.13 -9.00
N LEU A 51 -19.37 1.50 -8.57
CA LEU A 51 -19.06 0.13 -8.97
C LEU A 51 -20.12 -0.87 -8.46
N VAL A 52 -20.61 -0.71 -7.22
CA VAL A 52 -21.69 -1.52 -6.66
C VAL A 52 -23.00 -1.32 -7.45
N SER A 53 -23.37 -0.07 -7.75
CA SER A 53 -24.61 0.24 -8.49
C SER A 53 -24.60 -0.37 -9.89
N LYS A 54 -23.43 -0.46 -10.52
CA LYS A 54 -23.22 -1.12 -11.81
C LYS A 54 -23.06 -2.64 -11.73
N LYS A 55 -23.14 -3.22 -10.53
CA LYS A 55 -22.92 -4.65 -10.27
C LYS A 55 -21.54 -5.17 -10.71
N LEU A 56 -20.54 -4.32 -10.72
CA LEU A 56 -19.14 -4.67 -11.03
C LEU A 56 -18.41 -5.23 -9.80
N ILE A 57 -18.87 -4.85 -8.61
CA ILE A 57 -18.48 -5.42 -7.31
C ILE A 57 -19.73 -5.64 -6.46
N ASN A 58 -19.63 -6.48 -5.42
CA ASN A 58 -20.74 -6.75 -4.52
C ASN A 58 -20.88 -5.67 -3.44
N LYS A 59 -22.05 -5.64 -2.77
CA LYS A 59 -22.32 -4.70 -1.68
C LYS A 59 -21.43 -4.95 -0.47
N GLU A 60 -21.06 -6.20 -0.21
CA GLU A 60 -20.17 -6.59 0.88
C GLU A 60 -18.83 -5.85 0.82
N SER A 61 -18.31 -5.59 -0.39
CA SER A 61 -17.09 -4.80 -0.57
C SER A 61 -17.24 -3.38 0.00
N LEU A 62 -18.38 -2.72 -0.18
CA LEU A 62 -18.65 -1.40 0.39
C LEU A 62 -18.80 -1.48 1.92
N ASP A 63 -19.48 -2.51 2.41
CA ASP A 63 -19.67 -2.73 3.84
C ASP A 63 -18.29 -2.99 4.51
N ASN A 64 -17.43 -3.79 3.90
CA ASN A 64 -16.07 -4.03 4.34
C ASN A 64 -15.22 -2.76 4.33
N PHE A 65 -15.28 -1.95 3.25
CA PHE A 65 -14.61 -0.66 3.20
C PHE A 65 -14.99 0.23 4.40
N ASN A 66 -16.27 0.37 4.68
CA ASN A 66 -16.77 1.21 5.77
C ASN A 66 -16.37 0.67 7.17
N HIS A 67 -16.27 -0.66 7.31
CA HIS A 67 -15.97 -1.30 8.59
C HIS A 67 -14.47 -1.36 8.89
N ASN A 68 -13.67 -1.67 7.89
CA ASN A 68 -12.26 -2.03 8.07
C ASN A 68 -11.29 -0.85 7.88
N LEU A 69 -11.72 0.28 7.27
CA LEU A 69 -10.85 1.43 7.06
C LEU A 69 -10.95 2.42 8.23
N LYS A 70 -9.77 2.77 8.79
CA LYS A 70 -9.65 3.77 9.86
C LYS A 70 -8.61 4.82 9.50
N VAL A 71 -8.94 6.09 9.73
CA VAL A 71 -8.02 7.23 9.55
C VAL A 71 -7.29 7.50 10.86
N TYR A 72 -5.99 7.77 10.75
CA TYR A 72 -5.12 8.11 11.88
C TYR A 72 -4.50 9.49 11.68
N ASP A 73 -4.08 10.11 12.78
CA ASP A 73 -3.62 11.52 12.78
C ASP A 73 -2.08 11.63 12.86
N SER A 74 -1.35 10.51 12.99
CA SER A 74 0.12 10.53 12.99
C SER A 74 0.72 9.28 12.36
N LEU A 75 1.97 9.43 11.90
CA LEU A 75 2.75 8.34 11.30
C LEU A 75 2.97 7.19 12.29
N GLU A 76 3.24 7.50 13.56
CA GLU A 76 3.50 6.51 14.60
C GLU A 76 2.25 5.69 14.92
N THR A 77 1.08 6.34 14.96
CA THR A 77 -0.18 5.66 15.32
C THR A 77 -0.74 4.82 14.18
N VAL A 78 -0.57 5.24 12.92
CA VAL A 78 -1.08 4.49 11.76
C VAL A 78 -0.36 3.15 11.59
N VAL A 79 0.94 3.08 11.92
CA VAL A 79 1.76 1.86 11.74
C VAL A 79 1.78 0.95 12.96
N ARG A 80 1.25 1.39 14.12
CA ARG A 80 1.24 0.59 15.34
C ARG A 80 0.43 -0.70 15.16
N ASP A 81 0.97 -1.82 15.63
CA ASP A 81 0.36 -3.15 15.55
C ASP A 81 0.02 -3.62 14.13
N LYS A 82 0.72 -3.07 13.12
CA LYS A 82 0.55 -3.48 11.72
C LYS A 82 1.55 -4.55 11.33
N THR A 83 1.12 -5.38 10.38
CA THR A 83 1.93 -6.47 9.82
C THR A 83 2.41 -6.16 8.41
N PHE A 84 1.80 -5.15 7.76
CA PHE A 84 2.12 -4.73 6.40
C PHE A 84 1.94 -3.21 6.25
N VAL A 85 2.96 -2.53 5.74
CA VAL A 85 2.92 -1.07 5.50
C VAL A 85 3.12 -0.81 4.01
N ILE A 86 2.20 -0.03 3.40
CA ILE A 86 2.28 0.41 1.99
C ILE A 86 2.44 1.93 1.98
N GLU A 87 3.54 2.42 1.43
CA GLU A 87 3.78 3.85 1.23
C GLU A 87 3.35 4.27 -0.19
N ALA A 88 2.56 5.34 -0.28
CA ALA A 88 2.05 5.93 -1.51
C ALA A 88 2.04 7.47 -1.47
N VAL A 89 3.12 8.06 -0.93
CA VAL A 89 3.32 9.51 -0.88
C VAL A 89 3.89 10.05 -2.21
N VAL A 90 4.21 11.34 -2.25
CA VAL A 90 4.83 11.97 -3.43
C VAL A 90 6.12 11.25 -3.84
N GLU A 91 6.37 11.18 -5.16
CA GLU A 91 7.51 10.47 -5.74
C GLU A 91 8.81 11.29 -5.57
N ARG A 92 9.27 11.37 -4.32
CA ARG A 92 10.49 12.06 -3.91
C ARG A 92 11.29 11.16 -2.97
N PHE A 93 12.54 10.91 -3.34
CA PHE A 93 13.43 10.02 -2.60
C PHE A 93 13.64 10.44 -1.14
N ASP A 94 13.89 11.74 -0.89
CA ASP A 94 14.10 12.29 0.46
C ASP A 94 12.89 12.04 1.37
N VAL A 95 11.68 12.25 0.85
CA VAL A 95 10.44 12.04 1.63
C VAL A 95 10.24 10.56 1.96
N LYS A 96 10.39 9.68 0.96
CA LYS A 96 10.22 8.23 1.16
C LYS A 96 11.28 7.67 2.11
N LYS A 97 12.55 8.07 1.92
CA LYS A 97 13.65 7.69 2.81
C LYS A 97 13.37 8.08 4.25
N ASP A 98 12.94 9.32 4.51
CA ASP A 98 12.69 9.81 5.87
C ASP A 98 11.52 9.07 6.54
N ILE A 99 10.45 8.77 5.80
CA ILE A 99 9.33 7.97 6.28
C ILE A 99 9.83 6.57 6.66
N PHE A 100 10.47 5.86 5.75
CA PHE A 100 10.90 4.48 5.99
C PHE A 100 11.99 4.37 7.05
N SER A 101 12.93 5.31 7.11
CA SER A 101 13.91 5.40 8.20
C SER A 101 13.23 5.55 9.56
N THR A 102 12.18 6.37 9.64
CA THR A 102 11.43 6.59 10.87
C THR A 102 10.66 5.33 11.29
N ILE A 103 9.81 4.80 10.40
CA ILE A 103 8.92 3.69 10.76
C ILE A 103 9.67 2.38 10.97
N SER A 104 10.78 2.15 10.25
CA SER A 104 11.57 0.91 10.42
C SER A 104 12.22 0.76 11.78
N ASN A 105 12.36 1.86 12.54
CA ASN A 105 12.89 1.84 13.90
C ASN A 105 11.85 1.54 14.97
N ILE A 106 10.56 1.71 14.66
CA ILE A 106 9.46 1.52 15.62
C ILE A 106 8.63 0.26 15.35
N LEU A 107 8.78 -0.33 14.16
CA LEU A 107 8.08 -1.53 13.77
C LEU A 107 8.88 -2.80 14.11
N ASP A 108 8.15 -3.88 14.39
CA ASP A 108 8.72 -5.20 14.59
C ASP A 108 9.43 -5.70 13.30
N GLU A 109 10.38 -6.61 13.47
CA GLU A 109 11.25 -7.09 12.38
C GLU A 109 10.54 -7.95 11.31
N ASP A 110 9.33 -8.43 11.59
CA ASP A 110 8.51 -9.24 10.70
C ASP A 110 7.51 -8.42 9.86
N VAL A 111 7.43 -7.10 10.07
CA VAL A 111 6.52 -6.21 9.33
C VAL A 111 7.05 -5.97 7.92
N VAL A 112 6.24 -6.26 6.90
CA VAL A 112 6.58 -5.96 5.51
C VAL A 112 6.49 -4.46 5.24
N LEU A 113 7.53 -3.90 4.62
CA LEU A 113 7.60 -2.50 4.18
C LEU A 113 7.52 -2.45 2.65
N ALA A 114 6.44 -1.90 2.12
CA ALA A 114 6.21 -1.79 0.68
C ALA A 114 6.14 -0.32 0.24
N THR A 115 6.83 0.02 -0.84
CA THR A 115 6.66 1.30 -1.54
C THR A 115 5.83 1.12 -2.81
N ASN A 116 4.99 2.10 -3.15
CA ASN A 116 4.29 2.15 -4.44
C ASN A 116 5.04 3.00 -5.48
N SER A 117 6.35 3.15 -5.33
CA SER A 117 7.17 3.97 -6.21
C SER A 117 7.15 3.48 -7.66
N SER A 118 7.07 4.42 -8.61
CA SER A 118 7.15 4.14 -10.06
C SER A 118 8.56 4.27 -10.63
N PHE A 119 9.46 5.01 -9.98
CA PHE A 119 10.78 5.34 -10.52
C PHE A 119 11.94 5.11 -9.56
N ILE A 120 11.69 5.13 -8.23
CA ILE A 120 12.72 4.95 -7.22
C ILE A 120 12.81 3.45 -6.93
N ALA A 121 13.98 2.85 -7.15
CA ALA A 121 14.20 1.44 -6.87
C ALA A 121 14.02 1.12 -5.37
N ALA A 122 13.41 -0.01 -5.06
CA ALA A 122 13.23 -0.43 -3.67
C ALA A 122 14.57 -0.57 -2.93
N SER A 123 15.62 -1.02 -3.61
CA SER A 123 16.98 -1.11 -3.06
C SER A 123 17.55 0.24 -2.60
N GLU A 124 17.22 1.34 -3.30
CA GLU A 124 17.68 2.68 -2.91
C GLU A 124 17.05 3.15 -1.58
N ILE A 125 15.81 2.75 -1.30
CA ILE A 125 15.12 3.10 -0.05
C ILE A 125 15.48 2.11 1.06
N ALA A 126 15.50 0.82 0.74
CA ALA A 126 15.70 -0.27 1.69
C ALA A 126 17.00 -0.13 2.52
N GLN A 127 18.09 0.36 1.91
CA GLN A 127 19.36 0.59 2.62
C GLN A 127 19.28 1.60 3.77
N HIS A 128 18.20 2.37 3.87
CA HIS A 128 17.93 3.31 4.94
C HIS A 128 16.98 2.76 6.01
N CYS A 129 16.53 1.50 5.86
CA CYS A 129 15.70 0.81 6.82
C CYS A 129 16.54 -0.02 7.79
N LYS A 130 16.07 -0.16 9.02
CA LYS A 130 16.72 -1.00 10.04
C LYS A 130 16.81 -2.49 9.61
N HIS A 131 15.80 -2.97 8.90
CA HIS A 131 15.68 -4.34 8.39
C HIS A 131 15.38 -4.30 6.87
N PRO A 132 16.41 -4.08 6.02
CA PRO A 132 16.21 -3.92 4.57
C PRO A 132 15.69 -5.20 3.90
N GLU A 133 15.89 -6.38 4.50
CA GLU A 133 15.41 -7.66 3.99
C GLU A 133 13.89 -7.82 3.99
N ARG A 134 13.15 -6.91 4.67
CA ARG A 134 11.69 -6.89 4.68
C ARG A 134 11.07 -5.88 3.70
N PHE A 135 11.90 -5.26 2.86
CA PHE A 135 11.48 -4.19 1.96
C PHE A 135 11.14 -4.72 0.56
N ILE A 136 10.08 -4.17 -0.06
CA ILE A 136 9.60 -4.57 -1.38
C ILE A 136 8.98 -3.38 -2.11
N ASN A 137 8.96 -3.39 -3.44
CA ASN A 137 8.11 -2.50 -4.22
C ASN A 137 6.83 -3.25 -4.63
N MET A 138 5.68 -2.61 -4.36
CA MET A 138 4.34 -3.08 -4.70
C MET A 138 3.65 -2.00 -5.54
N HIS A 139 3.95 -2.00 -6.84
CA HIS A 139 3.52 -0.96 -7.78
C HIS A 139 2.12 -1.21 -8.31
N PHE A 140 1.18 -0.36 -7.89
CA PHE A 140 -0.20 -0.34 -8.39
C PHE A 140 -0.33 0.57 -9.60
N PHE A 141 -1.19 0.19 -10.56
CA PHE A 141 -1.53 1.03 -11.70
C PHE A 141 -2.75 1.91 -11.42
N TYR A 142 -2.73 3.12 -11.97
CA TYR A 142 -3.83 4.07 -11.81
C TYR A 142 -4.97 3.80 -12.82
N PRO A 143 -6.22 3.84 -12.40
CA PRO A 143 -6.71 3.92 -11.02
C PRO A 143 -6.79 2.54 -10.35
N PRO A 144 -6.24 2.36 -9.11
CA PRO A 144 -6.17 1.05 -8.45
C PRO A 144 -7.48 0.30 -8.33
N LEU A 145 -8.61 0.99 -8.14
CA LEU A 145 -9.93 0.35 -8.06
C LEU A 145 -10.39 -0.32 -9.36
N ARG A 146 -9.78 0.00 -10.52
CA ARG A 146 -10.18 -0.51 -11.84
C ARG A 146 -9.10 -1.34 -12.53
N MET A 147 -7.84 -1.01 -12.26
CA MET A 147 -6.70 -1.75 -12.80
C MET A 147 -6.43 -2.95 -11.89
N ASP A 148 -6.43 -4.14 -12.46
CA ASP A 148 -6.26 -5.38 -11.71
C ASP A 148 -4.81 -5.88 -11.65
N LEU A 149 -3.85 -5.04 -12.07
CA LEU A 149 -2.44 -5.38 -12.14
C LEU A 149 -1.63 -4.75 -11.00
N ILE A 150 -0.77 -5.55 -10.39
CA ILE A 150 0.32 -5.09 -9.50
C ILE A 150 1.62 -5.67 -10.01
N GLU A 151 2.63 -4.83 -10.18
CA GLU A 151 4.02 -5.26 -10.39
C GLU A 151 4.76 -5.29 -9.06
N ILE A 152 5.46 -6.39 -8.82
CA ILE A 152 6.30 -6.58 -7.63
C ILE A 152 7.75 -6.65 -8.07
N SER A 153 8.58 -5.77 -7.51
CA SER A 153 10.04 -5.84 -7.63
C SER A 153 10.69 -5.70 -6.25
N PHE A 154 11.90 -6.23 -6.09
CA PHE A 154 12.54 -6.25 -4.79
C PHE A 154 14.06 -6.40 -4.90
N PRO A 155 14.83 -5.86 -3.90
CA PRO A 155 16.25 -6.12 -3.75
C PRO A 155 16.57 -7.62 -3.61
N GLU A 156 17.75 -8.04 -4.01
CA GLU A 156 18.21 -9.43 -3.78
C GLU A 156 18.25 -9.84 -2.30
N SER A 157 18.38 -8.85 -1.41
CA SER A 157 18.35 -9.05 0.05
C SER A 157 16.96 -9.35 0.60
N THR A 158 15.89 -9.12 -0.17
CA THR A 158 14.53 -9.29 0.34
C THR A 158 14.23 -10.76 0.65
N ASN A 159 13.72 -11.02 1.86
CA ASN A 159 13.33 -12.35 2.28
C ASN A 159 12.21 -12.91 1.40
N LYS A 160 12.31 -14.19 1.07
CA LYS A 160 11.29 -14.88 0.27
C LYS A 160 9.90 -14.79 0.88
N GLU A 161 9.78 -14.85 2.21
CA GLU A 161 8.52 -14.71 2.94
C GLU A 161 7.84 -13.37 2.65
N VAL A 162 8.60 -12.27 2.57
CA VAL A 162 8.09 -10.92 2.23
C VAL A 162 7.46 -10.93 0.84
N VAL A 163 8.13 -11.56 -0.13
CA VAL A 163 7.61 -11.71 -1.50
C VAL A 163 6.32 -12.54 -1.53
N ASP A 164 6.31 -13.66 -0.81
CA ASP A 164 5.16 -14.56 -0.76
C ASP A 164 3.95 -13.87 -0.09
N ARG A 165 4.14 -13.18 1.04
CA ARG A 165 3.10 -12.40 1.73
C ARG A 165 2.57 -11.25 0.86
N THR A 166 3.45 -10.56 0.12
CA THR A 166 3.03 -9.49 -0.80
C THR A 166 2.17 -10.02 -1.94
N LYS A 167 2.53 -11.18 -2.50
CA LYS A 167 1.71 -11.85 -3.52
C LYS A 167 0.35 -12.30 -2.97
N GLU A 168 0.34 -12.87 -1.78
CA GLU A 168 -0.89 -13.29 -1.12
C GLU A 168 -1.82 -12.10 -0.87
N LEU A 169 -1.31 -11.00 -0.28
CA LEU A 169 -2.07 -9.79 -0.06
C LEU A 169 -2.65 -9.23 -1.38
N SER A 170 -1.83 -9.17 -2.44
CA SER A 170 -2.24 -8.71 -3.76
C SER A 170 -3.38 -9.56 -4.34
N ASN A 171 -3.26 -10.89 -4.25
CA ASN A 171 -4.29 -11.82 -4.72
C ASN A 171 -5.59 -11.68 -3.92
N LEU A 172 -5.50 -11.50 -2.58
CA LEU A 172 -6.68 -11.27 -1.73
C LEU A 172 -7.36 -9.93 -2.06
N MET A 173 -6.60 -8.93 -2.50
CA MET A 173 -7.15 -7.68 -3.06
C MET A 173 -7.77 -7.86 -4.47
N GLY A 174 -7.79 -9.08 -5.01
CA GLY A 174 -8.33 -9.38 -6.34
C GLY A 174 -7.46 -8.83 -7.47
N ARG A 175 -6.12 -8.77 -7.28
CA ARG A 175 -5.18 -8.22 -8.28
C ARG A 175 -4.32 -9.32 -8.88
N THR A 176 -4.11 -9.21 -10.19
CA THR A 176 -3.13 -10.01 -10.92
C THR A 176 -1.73 -9.53 -10.57
N VAL A 177 -0.82 -10.46 -10.26
CA VAL A 177 0.54 -10.13 -9.83
C VAL A 177 1.55 -10.50 -10.91
N VAL A 178 2.36 -9.54 -11.31
CA VAL A 178 3.57 -9.75 -12.11
C VAL A 178 4.79 -9.52 -11.23
N THR A 179 5.65 -10.53 -11.14
CA THR A 179 6.91 -10.41 -10.39
C THR A 179 8.05 -10.15 -11.37
N LEU A 180 8.75 -9.05 -11.19
CA LEU A 180 9.91 -8.70 -12.01
C LEU A 180 11.15 -9.46 -11.51
N ASN A 181 11.94 -9.99 -12.44
CA ASN A 181 13.18 -10.72 -12.13
C ASN A 181 14.33 -9.81 -11.68
N LYS A 182 14.21 -8.52 -11.94
CA LYS A 182 15.19 -7.48 -11.56
C LYS A 182 14.48 -6.18 -11.29
N GLU A 183 15.04 -5.39 -10.38
CA GLU A 183 14.64 -3.99 -10.25
C GLU A 183 15.09 -3.24 -11.50
N THR A 184 14.16 -2.58 -12.17
CA THR A 184 14.45 -1.67 -13.28
C THR A 184 13.77 -0.34 -13.00
N PRO A 185 14.49 0.79 -13.07
CA PRO A 185 13.85 2.09 -13.05
C PRO A 185 12.86 2.22 -14.22
N GLY A 186 11.61 2.53 -13.92
CA GLY A 186 10.54 2.48 -14.91
C GLY A 186 10.09 1.04 -15.21
N PHE A 187 8.91 0.69 -14.76
CA PHE A 187 8.31 -0.64 -14.89
C PHE A 187 8.06 -1.06 -16.36
N ILE A 188 7.62 -2.30 -16.58
CA ILE A 188 7.47 -2.89 -17.92
C ILE A 188 6.38 -2.19 -18.77
N VAL A 189 5.50 -1.41 -18.16
CA VAL A 189 4.40 -0.73 -18.87
C VAL A 189 4.54 0.78 -18.81
#